data_7f779707818395d922aa44d2669a69ba
#
_entry.id   7f779707818395d922aa44d2669a69ba
#
_cell.length_a   1.000
_cell.length_b   1.000
_cell.length_c   1.000
_cell.angle_alpha   90.00
_cell.angle_beta   90.00
_cell.angle_gamma   90.00
#
_symmetry.space_group_name_H-M   'P 1'
#
loop_
_entity.id
_entity.type
_entity.pdbx_description
1 polymer ?
#
loop_
_entity_poly.entity_id
_entity_poly.type
_entity_poly.pdbx_seq_one_letter_code
_entity_poly.pdbx_strand_id
1 'polypeptide(L)'
;LEVLVSTFNGNGETGANLKEAIANLSATSKRIDNMASALEGVVTDPQVAEDLKATLHSVRGVSERADKMMGKVSSIETEGSLETMYSGKEDRWQTGISMDVRPDDSSFLRLGLNDIGEDNNVNFQGGMSRGIFGARAGMIDSKAGVGIDIGSKKLNLSVDGYDPNHFRLKSRLQYEIAKDTYLFTQVNDINKADKRATYFGLRRSF
;
A
#
# COMPACT_ATOMS: atom_id res chain seq x y z
N LEU A 1 19.01 0.48 -12.84
CA LEU A 1 18.02 -0.61 -12.66
C LEU A 1 18.51 -1.62 -11.64
N GLU A 2 19.76 -2.11 -11.74
CA GLU A 2 20.35 -3.03 -10.74
C GLU A 2 20.37 -2.45 -9.32
N VAL A 3 20.64 -1.17 -9.15
CA VAL A 3 20.65 -0.50 -7.84
C VAL A 3 19.22 -0.41 -7.26
N LEU A 4 18.22 -0.13 -8.08
CA LEU A 4 16.81 -0.14 -7.64
C LEU A 4 16.33 -1.55 -7.29
N VAL A 5 16.65 -2.53 -8.13
CA VAL A 5 16.32 -3.95 -7.87
C VAL A 5 17.05 -4.46 -6.63
N SER A 6 18.31 -4.09 -6.41
CA SER A 6 19.06 -4.47 -5.20
C SER A 6 18.51 -3.79 -3.94
N THR A 7 18.01 -2.57 -4.04
CA THR A 7 17.37 -1.86 -2.93
C THR A 7 16.02 -2.50 -2.56
N PHE A 8 15.26 -3.01 -3.54
CA PHE A 8 13.99 -3.71 -3.31
C PHE A 8 14.15 -5.21 -3.00
N ASN A 9 15.17 -5.86 -3.56
CA ASN A 9 15.56 -7.23 -3.20
C ASN A 9 16.40 -7.25 -1.90
N GLY A 10 16.37 -6.19 -1.14
CA GLY A 10 17.18 -6.00 0.04
C GLY A 10 17.14 -7.23 0.92
N ASN A 11 18.24 -7.94 0.98
CA ASN A 11 18.63 -9.06 1.84
C ASN A 11 18.14 -8.94 3.31
N GLY A 12 16.87 -8.72 3.55
CA GLY A 12 16.29 -8.44 4.86
C GLY A 12 16.44 -6.99 5.35
N GLU A 13 17.13 -6.08 4.62
CA GLU A 13 17.37 -4.70 5.06
C GLU A 13 16.07 -3.89 5.19
N THR A 14 15.12 -4.04 4.28
CA THR A 14 13.81 -3.35 4.39
C THR A 14 13.04 -3.84 5.61
N GLY A 15 13.08 -5.14 5.88
CA GLY A 15 12.50 -5.74 7.10
C GLY A 15 13.25 -5.30 8.36
N ALA A 16 14.57 -5.20 8.30
CA ALA A 16 15.40 -4.71 9.40
C ALA A 16 15.15 -3.22 9.67
N ASN A 17 15.10 -2.39 8.64
CA ASN A 17 14.80 -0.95 8.75
C ASN A 17 13.38 -0.71 9.28
N LEU A 18 12.40 -1.51 8.88
CA LEU A 18 11.05 -1.44 9.42
C LEU A 18 11.00 -1.86 10.89
N LYS A 19 11.72 -2.92 11.27
CA LYS A 19 11.90 -3.32 12.67
C LYS A 19 12.52 -2.20 13.50
N GLU A 20 13.58 -1.58 13.00
CA GLU A 20 14.26 -0.48 13.67
C GLU A 20 13.33 0.75 13.79
N ALA A 21 12.59 1.11 12.74
CA ALA A 21 11.61 2.19 12.78
C ALA A 21 10.51 1.92 13.82
N ILE A 22 9.98 0.71 13.90
CA ILE A 22 8.97 0.30 14.89
C ILE A 22 9.58 0.31 16.30
N ALA A 23 10.80 -0.19 16.48
CA ALA A 23 11.51 -0.16 17.77
C ALA A 23 11.75 1.28 18.24
N ASN A 24 12.16 2.17 17.34
CA ASN A 24 12.34 3.59 17.61
C ASN A 24 11.01 4.28 17.95
N LEU A 25 9.92 3.93 17.29
CA LEU A 25 8.59 4.43 17.60
C LEU A 25 8.14 3.97 19.01
N SER A 26 8.34 2.70 19.34
CA SER A 26 8.05 2.15 20.68
C SER A 26 8.91 2.82 21.78
N ALA A 27 10.19 3.01 21.52
CA ALA A 27 11.09 3.70 22.45
C ALA A 27 10.70 5.17 22.66
N THR A 28 10.31 5.86 21.58
CA THR A 28 9.82 7.25 21.63
C THR A 28 8.54 7.34 22.42
N SER A 29 7.62 6.40 22.23
CA SER A 29 6.37 6.33 22.98
C SER A 29 6.61 6.15 24.49
N LYS A 30 7.52 5.23 24.88
CA LYS A 30 7.90 5.08 26.30
C LYS A 30 8.51 6.36 26.91
N ARG A 31 9.30 7.09 26.12
CA ARG A 31 9.85 8.39 26.57
C ARG A 31 8.77 9.44 26.74
N ILE A 32 7.77 9.48 25.86
CA ILE A 32 6.61 10.36 25.96
C ILE A 32 5.77 10.01 27.19
N ASP A 33 5.54 8.72 27.48
CA ASP A 33 4.85 8.27 28.69
C ASP A 33 5.58 8.73 29.97
N ASN A 34 6.91 8.61 30.00
CA ASN A 34 7.74 9.04 31.12
C ASN A 34 7.70 10.60 31.28
N MET A 35 7.76 11.34 30.17
CA MET A 35 7.64 12.80 30.18
C MET A 35 6.27 13.24 30.70
N ALA A 36 5.23 12.57 30.30
CA ALA A 36 3.88 12.90 30.73
C ALA A 36 3.66 12.63 32.22
N SER A 37 4.18 11.50 32.72
CA SER A 37 4.16 11.21 34.16
C SER A 37 4.96 12.26 34.97
N ALA A 38 6.03 12.79 34.40
CA ALA A 38 6.81 13.87 35.03
C ALA A 38 6.08 15.24 34.95
N LEU A 39 5.31 15.49 33.90
CA LEU A 39 4.55 16.72 33.71
C LEU A 39 3.23 16.73 34.49
N GLU A 40 2.69 15.57 34.85
CA GLU A 40 1.43 15.46 35.64
C GLU A 40 1.49 16.18 36.98
N GLY A 41 2.69 16.37 37.56
CA GLY A 41 2.95 17.14 38.77
C GLY A 41 3.22 18.63 38.55
N VAL A 42 3.34 19.10 37.31
CA VAL A 42 3.75 20.47 36.97
C VAL A 42 2.64 21.27 36.28
N VAL A 43 1.69 20.59 35.64
CA VAL A 43 0.61 21.24 34.87
C VAL A 43 -0.52 21.67 35.81
N THR A 44 -0.61 22.97 36.05
CA THR A 44 -1.67 23.58 36.85
C THR A 44 -2.91 23.98 36.04
N ASP A 45 -2.85 23.92 34.71
CA ASP A 45 -3.98 24.22 33.82
C ASP A 45 -4.75 22.92 33.46
N PRO A 46 -6.05 22.84 33.86
CA PRO A 46 -6.87 21.65 33.61
C PRO A 46 -7.03 21.31 32.10
N GLN A 47 -7.05 22.31 31.22
CA GLN A 47 -7.20 22.15 29.78
C GLN A 47 -5.95 21.49 29.18
N VAL A 48 -4.77 21.96 29.57
CA VAL A 48 -3.49 21.38 29.13
C VAL A 48 -3.34 19.96 29.66
N ALA A 49 -3.82 19.68 30.87
CA ALA A 49 -3.81 18.31 31.42
C ALA A 49 -4.71 17.35 30.62
N GLU A 50 -5.86 17.82 30.13
CA GLU A 50 -6.81 17.03 29.36
C GLU A 50 -6.31 16.77 27.94
N ASP A 51 -5.77 17.78 27.27
CA ASP A 51 -5.13 17.67 25.96
C ASP A 51 -3.90 16.75 25.98
N LEU A 52 -3.12 16.81 27.06
CA LEU A 52 -1.99 15.95 27.30
C LEU A 52 -2.44 14.47 27.48
N LYS A 53 -3.50 14.24 28.27
CA LYS A 53 -4.09 12.90 28.44
C LYS A 53 -4.62 12.32 27.13
N ALA A 54 -5.30 13.13 26.32
CA ALA A 54 -5.80 12.71 25.00
C ALA A 54 -4.65 12.36 24.06
N THR A 55 -3.58 13.15 24.03
CA THR A 55 -2.38 12.90 23.26
C THR A 55 -1.70 11.61 23.70
N LEU A 56 -1.55 11.39 25.00
CA LEU A 56 -0.98 10.18 25.57
C LEU A 56 -1.79 8.93 25.25
N HIS A 57 -3.12 9.04 25.33
CA HIS A 57 -3.99 7.92 24.97
C HIS A 57 -3.83 7.54 23.49
N SER A 58 -3.70 8.54 22.62
CA SER A 58 -3.43 8.34 21.20
C SER A 58 -2.07 7.69 20.97
N VAL A 59 -1.03 8.13 21.66
CA VAL A 59 0.34 7.57 21.57
C VAL A 59 0.38 6.14 22.12
N ARG A 60 -0.29 5.84 23.23
CA ARG A 60 -0.43 4.46 23.75
C ARG A 60 -1.10 3.54 22.73
N GLY A 61 -2.18 4.00 22.11
CA GLY A 61 -2.84 3.23 21.05
C GLY A 61 -1.92 2.92 19.86
N VAL A 62 -1.02 3.86 19.50
CA VAL A 62 0.01 3.62 18.47
C VAL A 62 1.07 2.63 18.95
N SER A 63 1.55 2.74 20.20
CA SER A 63 2.51 1.81 20.79
C SER A 63 1.98 0.39 20.89
N GLU A 64 0.75 0.20 21.39
CA GLU A 64 0.14 -1.11 21.49
C GLU A 64 -0.05 -1.77 20.12
N ARG A 65 -0.34 -0.97 19.09
CA ARG A 65 -0.38 -1.45 17.70
C ARG A 65 1.01 -1.80 17.19
N ALA A 66 2.02 -0.98 17.50
CA ALA A 66 3.41 -1.24 17.16
C ALA A 66 3.93 -2.51 17.84
N ASP A 67 3.65 -2.70 19.15
CA ASP A 67 4.05 -3.91 19.88
C ASP A 67 3.35 -5.18 19.35
N LYS A 68 2.06 -5.08 18.97
CA LYS A 68 1.35 -6.17 18.27
C LYS A 68 1.93 -6.44 16.89
N MET A 69 2.38 -5.40 16.19
CA MET A 69 3.10 -5.55 14.91
C MET A 69 4.47 -6.20 15.12
N MET A 70 5.24 -5.80 16.15
CA MET A 70 6.54 -6.40 16.45
C MET A 70 6.46 -7.89 16.74
N GLY A 71 5.44 -8.36 17.45
CA GLY A 71 5.21 -9.79 17.66
C GLY A 71 4.92 -10.58 16.37
N LYS A 72 4.50 -9.89 15.30
CA LYS A 72 4.20 -10.45 13.98
C LYS A 72 5.27 -10.16 12.93
N VAL A 73 6.26 -9.32 13.21
CA VAL A 73 7.28 -8.87 12.23
C VAL A 73 8.16 -10.00 11.70
N SER A 74 8.21 -11.15 12.38
CA SER A 74 8.88 -12.35 11.84
C SER A 74 8.14 -12.98 10.65
N SER A 75 6.93 -12.53 10.34
CA SER A 75 6.06 -13.05 9.26
C SER A 75 5.63 -11.99 8.24
N ILE A 76 6.23 -10.79 8.26
CA ILE A 76 5.94 -9.79 7.23
C ILE A 76 6.55 -10.23 5.91
N GLU A 77 5.69 -10.50 4.94
CA GLU A 77 6.08 -10.71 3.55
C GLU A 77 6.06 -9.40 2.79
N THR A 78 7.07 -9.17 1.99
CA THR A 78 7.12 -8.03 1.06
C THR A 78 7.29 -8.55 -0.35
N GLU A 79 6.52 -8.01 -1.27
CA GLU A 79 6.56 -8.34 -2.69
C GLU A 79 6.68 -7.06 -3.50
N GLY A 80 7.81 -6.88 -4.18
CA GLY A 80 8.00 -5.81 -5.16
C GLY A 80 7.48 -6.22 -6.53
N SER A 81 7.03 -5.28 -7.35
CA SER A 81 6.71 -5.57 -8.74
C SER A 81 6.99 -4.39 -9.66
N LEU A 82 7.37 -4.73 -10.88
CA LEU A 82 7.53 -3.80 -11.99
C LEU A 82 6.54 -4.21 -13.09
N GLU A 83 5.87 -3.23 -13.66
CA GLU A 83 4.98 -3.46 -14.80
C GLU A 83 5.21 -2.47 -15.92
N THR A 84 4.94 -2.92 -17.13
CA THR A 84 4.88 -2.07 -18.32
C THR A 84 3.66 -2.45 -19.15
N MET A 85 2.99 -1.46 -19.71
CA MET A 85 1.80 -1.66 -20.53
C MET A 85 1.73 -0.66 -21.67
N TYR A 86 1.04 -1.05 -22.75
CA TYR A 86 0.85 -0.23 -23.95
C TYR A 86 -0.63 -0.14 -24.31
N SER A 87 -1.06 1.04 -24.74
CA SER A 87 -2.40 1.27 -25.29
C SER A 87 -2.30 1.73 -26.74
N GLY A 88 -2.86 0.93 -27.66
CA GLY A 88 -2.91 1.31 -29.07
C GLY A 88 -3.87 2.48 -29.36
N LYS A 89 -4.85 2.77 -28.47
CA LYS A 89 -5.75 3.90 -28.62
C LYS A 89 -5.06 5.22 -28.24
N GLU A 90 -4.25 5.20 -27.19
CA GLU A 90 -3.54 6.37 -26.70
C GLU A 90 -2.13 6.50 -27.28
N ASP A 91 -1.69 5.47 -28.01
CA ASP A 91 -0.35 5.35 -28.61
C ASP A 91 0.77 5.64 -27.61
N ARG A 92 0.65 5.07 -26.40
CA ARG A 92 1.63 5.32 -25.33
C ARG A 92 1.94 4.11 -24.47
N TRP A 93 3.16 4.10 -23.96
CA TRP A 93 3.63 3.17 -22.94
C TRP A 93 3.44 3.78 -21.56
N GLN A 94 3.10 2.93 -20.60
CA GLN A 94 3.10 3.27 -19.18
C GLN A 94 3.95 2.27 -18.42
N THR A 95 4.72 2.76 -17.47
CA THR A 95 5.52 1.93 -16.56
C THR A 95 5.09 2.22 -15.13
N GLY A 96 5.00 1.17 -14.33
CA GLY A 96 4.65 1.27 -12.92
C GLY A 96 5.54 0.39 -12.05
N ILE A 97 5.66 0.79 -10.80
CA ILE A 97 6.32 0.02 -9.74
C ILE A 97 5.38 -0.05 -8.55
N SER A 98 5.31 -1.21 -7.91
CA SER A 98 4.56 -1.33 -6.66
C SER A 98 5.25 -2.26 -5.66
N MET A 99 4.91 -2.08 -4.40
CA MET A 99 5.32 -2.91 -3.28
C MET A 99 4.11 -3.24 -2.44
N ASP A 100 3.90 -4.52 -2.21
CA ASP A 100 2.91 -5.04 -1.27
C ASP A 100 3.62 -5.46 0.02
N VAL A 101 3.13 -4.98 1.14
CA VAL A 101 3.57 -5.38 2.49
C VAL A 101 2.44 -6.16 3.14
N ARG A 102 2.69 -7.42 3.50
CA ARG A 102 1.71 -8.33 4.09
C ARG A 102 2.09 -8.63 5.55
N PRO A 103 1.46 -8.00 6.52
CA PRO A 103 1.70 -8.29 7.93
C PRO A 103 1.11 -9.64 8.37
N ASP A 104 0.16 -10.18 7.62
CA ASP A 104 -0.47 -11.49 7.81
C ASP A 104 -1.06 -12.01 6.49
N ASP A 105 -1.53 -13.26 6.47
CA ASP A 105 -2.06 -13.92 5.27
C ASP A 105 -3.33 -13.27 4.69
N SER A 106 -3.97 -12.40 5.45
CA SER A 106 -5.27 -11.81 5.09
C SER A 106 -5.20 -10.32 4.78
N SER A 107 -4.20 -9.60 5.28
CA SER A 107 -4.09 -8.16 5.18
C SER A 107 -2.89 -7.74 4.34
N PHE A 108 -3.01 -6.64 3.63
CA PHE A 108 -1.89 -6.04 2.90
C PHE A 108 -1.97 -4.53 2.82
N LEU A 109 -0.80 -3.93 2.66
CA LEU A 109 -0.61 -2.54 2.31
C LEU A 109 0.10 -2.48 0.96
N ARG A 110 -0.47 -1.77 0.00
CA ARG A 110 0.12 -1.55 -1.32
C ARG A 110 0.58 -0.12 -1.47
N LEU A 111 1.83 0.04 -1.87
CA LEU A 111 2.43 1.30 -2.27
C LEU A 111 2.81 1.20 -3.74
N GLY A 112 2.60 2.24 -4.54
CA GLY A 112 2.98 2.18 -5.94
C GLY A 112 3.02 3.53 -6.63
N LEU A 113 3.70 3.54 -7.76
CA LEU A 113 3.73 4.64 -8.72
C LEU A 113 3.40 4.06 -10.08
N ASN A 114 2.40 4.60 -10.74
CA ASN A 114 2.02 4.28 -12.10
C ASN A 114 2.36 5.47 -13.01
N ASP A 115 2.54 5.17 -14.30
CA ASP A 115 2.78 6.16 -15.33
C ASP A 115 4.01 7.04 -15.04
N ILE A 116 5.10 6.34 -14.71
CA ILE A 116 6.37 6.97 -14.30
C ILE A 116 6.96 7.74 -15.48
N GLY A 117 7.28 8.99 -15.23
CA GLY A 117 7.88 9.90 -16.21
C GLY A 117 6.87 10.78 -16.94
N GLU A 118 5.57 10.54 -16.81
CA GLU A 118 4.50 11.40 -17.33
C GLU A 118 3.61 11.91 -16.17
N ASP A 119 2.52 11.23 -15.86
CA ASP A 119 1.56 11.70 -14.84
C ASP A 119 2.00 11.37 -13.39
N ASN A 120 2.89 10.40 -13.21
CA ASN A 120 3.42 9.96 -11.90
C ASN A 120 2.31 9.69 -10.86
N ASN A 121 1.38 8.85 -11.21
CA ASN A 121 0.21 8.54 -10.39
C ASN A 121 0.56 7.68 -9.17
N VAL A 122 0.24 8.18 -7.98
CA VAL A 122 0.50 7.48 -6.70
C VAL A 122 -0.62 6.52 -6.37
N ASN A 123 -0.24 5.33 -5.89
CA ASN A 123 -1.13 4.34 -5.28
C ASN A 123 -0.73 4.11 -3.83
N PHE A 124 -1.71 4.21 -2.94
CA PHE A 124 -1.58 3.89 -1.52
C PHE A 124 -2.86 3.22 -1.06
N GLN A 125 -2.85 1.91 -0.86
CA GLN A 125 -4.05 1.14 -0.59
C GLN A 125 -3.81 0.17 0.56
N GLY A 126 -4.78 0.10 1.49
CA GLY A 126 -4.90 -0.98 2.45
C GLY A 126 -5.97 -1.96 1.99
N GLY A 127 -5.75 -3.24 2.20
CA GLY A 127 -6.69 -4.26 1.77
C GLY A 127 -6.67 -5.52 2.62
N MET A 128 -7.68 -6.33 2.40
CA MET A 128 -7.83 -7.66 3.00
C MET A 128 -8.18 -8.66 1.92
N SER A 129 -7.69 -9.89 2.06
CA SER A 129 -8.02 -11.00 1.16
C SER A 129 -8.40 -12.26 1.96
N ARG A 130 -9.39 -12.99 1.47
CA ARG A 130 -9.81 -14.28 2.05
C ARG A 130 -10.20 -15.25 0.94
N GLY A 131 -9.41 -16.29 0.79
CA GLY A 131 -9.59 -17.25 -0.29
C GLY A 131 -9.34 -16.59 -1.65
N ILE A 132 -10.36 -16.58 -2.51
CA ILE A 132 -10.28 -15.97 -3.84
C ILE A 132 -10.79 -14.52 -3.88
N PHE A 133 -11.27 -13.98 -2.78
CA PHE A 133 -11.83 -12.63 -2.71
C PHE A 133 -10.90 -11.69 -1.96
N GLY A 134 -10.73 -10.49 -2.50
CA GLY A 134 -10.03 -9.39 -1.86
C GLY A 134 -10.83 -8.09 -1.98
N ALA A 135 -10.62 -7.21 -1.01
CA ALA A 135 -11.14 -5.85 -1.03
C ALA A 135 -10.04 -4.89 -0.59
N ARG A 136 -9.98 -3.74 -1.21
CA ARG A 136 -8.99 -2.70 -0.89
C ARG A 136 -9.60 -1.31 -0.98
N ALA A 137 -9.04 -0.38 -0.23
CA ALA A 137 -9.44 1.01 -0.24
C ALA A 137 -8.21 1.90 -0.02
N GLY A 138 -8.28 3.13 -0.52
CA GLY A 138 -7.21 4.10 -0.37
C GLY A 138 -7.09 5.04 -1.56
N MET A 139 -5.86 5.33 -1.95
CA MET A 139 -5.55 6.17 -3.10
C MET A 139 -5.24 5.28 -4.31
N ILE A 140 -5.97 5.46 -5.39
CA ILE A 140 -5.83 4.79 -6.69
C ILE A 140 -5.60 5.86 -7.75
N ASP A 141 -4.48 5.77 -8.47
CA ASP A 141 -4.06 6.77 -9.45
C ASP A 141 -4.21 8.22 -8.92
N SER A 142 -3.66 8.47 -7.72
CA SER A 142 -3.70 9.76 -7.00
C SER A 142 -5.10 10.23 -6.60
N LYS A 143 -6.11 9.37 -6.62
CA LYS A 143 -7.51 9.67 -6.26
C LYS A 143 -8.02 8.67 -5.22
N ALA A 144 -8.94 9.12 -4.36
CA ALA A 144 -9.62 8.22 -3.44
C ALA A 144 -10.41 7.15 -4.22
N GLY A 145 -10.33 5.91 -3.75
CA GLY A 145 -10.99 4.80 -4.42
C GLY A 145 -11.10 3.54 -3.58
N VAL A 146 -11.85 2.59 -4.12
CA VAL A 146 -12.02 1.24 -3.58
C VAL A 146 -11.84 0.24 -4.71
N GLY A 147 -11.39 -0.96 -4.37
CA GLY A 147 -11.21 -2.03 -5.33
C GLY A 147 -11.62 -3.38 -4.76
N ILE A 148 -12.00 -4.27 -5.65
CA ILE A 148 -12.23 -5.68 -5.37
C ILE A 148 -11.34 -6.52 -6.27
N ASP A 149 -10.86 -7.63 -5.73
CA ASP A 149 -10.07 -8.63 -6.43
C ASP A 149 -10.77 -9.98 -6.33
N ILE A 150 -10.82 -10.70 -7.44
CA ILE A 150 -11.41 -12.04 -7.49
C ILE A 150 -10.46 -12.95 -8.26
N GLY A 151 -9.97 -13.99 -7.60
CA GLY A 151 -9.12 -14.96 -8.27
C GLY A 151 -8.04 -15.56 -7.39
N SER A 152 -7.04 -16.10 -8.02
CA SER A 152 -5.86 -16.71 -7.41
C SER A 152 -4.59 -16.06 -7.95
N LYS A 153 -3.40 -16.53 -7.51
CA LYS A 153 -2.12 -16.09 -8.09
C LYS A 153 -2.06 -16.32 -9.61
N LYS A 154 -2.64 -17.43 -10.13
CA LYS A 154 -2.62 -17.74 -11.55
C LYS A 154 -3.51 -16.86 -12.40
N LEU A 155 -4.72 -16.57 -11.91
CA LEU A 155 -5.70 -15.77 -12.65
C LEU A 155 -6.42 -14.85 -11.65
N ASN A 156 -6.34 -13.56 -11.88
CA ASN A 156 -6.96 -12.57 -11.01
C ASN A 156 -7.68 -11.51 -11.84
N LEU A 157 -8.89 -11.19 -11.44
CA LEU A 157 -9.69 -10.07 -11.94
C LEU A 157 -9.77 -9.02 -10.85
N SER A 158 -9.37 -7.81 -11.16
CA SER A 158 -9.49 -6.63 -10.29
C SER A 158 -10.45 -5.63 -10.90
N VAL A 159 -11.27 -5.01 -10.07
CA VAL A 159 -12.13 -3.88 -10.46
C VAL A 159 -11.98 -2.77 -9.45
N ASP A 160 -11.67 -1.57 -9.92
CA ASP A 160 -11.48 -0.36 -9.14
C ASP A 160 -12.51 0.70 -9.48
N GLY A 161 -13.13 1.28 -8.45
CA GLY A 161 -13.91 2.52 -8.55
C GLY A 161 -13.17 3.64 -7.83
N TYR A 162 -12.87 4.72 -8.51
CA TYR A 162 -12.06 5.82 -7.95
C TYR A 162 -12.46 7.18 -8.51
N ASP A 163 -11.86 8.26 -8.02
CA ASP A 163 -12.19 9.65 -8.35
C ASP A 163 -13.67 9.99 -8.06
N PRO A 164 -14.07 10.16 -6.79
CA PRO A 164 -15.48 10.38 -6.44
C PRO A 164 -16.13 11.58 -7.12
N ASN A 165 -15.33 12.59 -7.49
CA ASN A 165 -15.85 13.81 -8.17
C ASN A 165 -16.13 13.58 -9.67
N HIS A 166 -15.34 12.68 -10.29
CA HIS A 166 -15.48 12.33 -11.71
C HIS A 166 -15.43 10.81 -11.87
N PHE A 167 -16.28 10.11 -11.16
CA PHE A 167 -16.26 8.66 -10.96
C PHE A 167 -15.75 7.89 -12.19
N ARG A 168 -14.71 7.08 -11.95
CA ARG A 168 -14.01 6.28 -12.94
C ARG A 168 -14.00 4.81 -12.52
N LEU A 169 -14.19 3.93 -13.49
CA LEU A 169 -14.06 2.48 -13.30
C LEU A 169 -12.90 1.96 -14.12
N LYS A 170 -12.08 1.14 -13.47
CA LYS A 170 -10.95 0.43 -14.08
C LYS A 170 -11.08 -1.06 -13.80
N SER A 171 -10.83 -1.92 -14.79
CA SER A 171 -10.69 -3.35 -14.54
C SER A 171 -9.39 -3.86 -15.09
N ARG A 172 -8.85 -4.90 -14.43
CA ARG A 172 -7.64 -5.60 -14.87
C ARG A 172 -7.86 -7.09 -14.74
N LEU A 173 -7.56 -7.81 -15.80
CA LEU A 173 -7.45 -9.26 -15.80
C LEU A 173 -5.97 -9.62 -15.99
N GLN A 174 -5.43 -10.41 -15.05
CA GLN A 174 -4.03 -10.80 -15.09
C GLN A 174 -3.91 -12.33 -15.01
N TYR A 175 -2.98 -12.88 -15.78
CA TYR A 175 -2.69 -14.32 -15.84
C TYR A 175 -1.19 -14.57 -15.70
N GLU A 176 -0.80 -15.50 -14.81
CA GLU A 176 0.58 -15.92 -14.60
C GLU A 176 1.04 -16.83 -15.73
N ILE A 177 1.97 -16.34 -16.55
CA ILE A 177 2.53 -17.05 -17.70
C ILE A 177 3.82 -17.80 -17.35
N ALA A 178 4.54 -17.36 -16.33
CA ALA A 178 5.70 -18.01 -15.75
C ALA A 178 5.79 -17.61 -14.28
N LYS A 179 6.64 -18.27 -13.49
CA LYS A 179 6.83 -17.94 -12.07
C LYS A 179 7.04 -16.42 -11.89
N ASP A 180 6.20 -15.79 -11.09
CA ASP A 180 6.22 -14.36 -10.76
C ASP A 180 6.17 -13.42 -11.99
N THR A 181 5.69 -13.92 -13.14
CA THR A 181 5.57 -13.16 -14.39
C THR A 181 4.14 -13.26 -14.92
N TYR A 182 3.52 -12.11 -15.11
CA TYR A 182 2.11 -11.99 -15.44
C TYR A 182 1.91 -11.24 -16.74
N LEU A 183 1.05 -11.78 -17.61
CA LEU A 183 0.43 -11.04 -18.69
C LEU A 183 -0.88 -10.46 -18.18
N PHE A 184 -1.16 -9.21 -18.49
CA PHE A 184 -2.43 -8.60 -18.10
C PHE A 184 -3.03 -7.73 -19.20
N THR A 185 -4.35 -7.60 -19.15
CA THR A 185 -5.10 -6.57 -19.85
C THR A 185 -5.78 -5.68 -18.85
N GLN A 186 -5.76 -4.38 -19.10
CA GLN A 186 -6.40 -3.37 -18.26
C GLN A 186 -7.30 -2.48 -19.11
N VAL A 187 -8.48 -2.20 -18.64
CA VAL A 187 -9.41 -1.24 -19.26
C VAL A 187 -9.63 -0.12 -18.28
N ASN A 188 -9.19 1.08 -18.66
CA ASN A 188 -9.44 2.30 -17.92
C ASN A 188 -10.73 2.97 -18.40
N ASP A 189 -11.39 3.69 -17.50
CA ASP A 189 -12.59 4.49 -17.78
C ASP A 189 -13.72 3.70 -18.47
N ILE A 190 -13.98 2.47 -17.99
CA ILE A 190 -15.02 1.57 -18.56
C ILE A 190 -16.37 2.26 -18.65
N ASN A 191 -16.69 3.11 -17.68
CA ASN A 191 -17.94 3.87 -17.58
C ASN A 191 -17.97 5.15 -18.45
N LYS A 192 -16.90 5.46 -19.19
CA LYS A 192 -16.79 6.66 -20.06
C LYS A 192 -16.35 6.24 -21.45
N ALA A 193 -17.30 6.07 -22.34
CA ALA A 193 -17.05 5.48 -23.67
C ALA A 193 -16.02 6.26 -24.52
N ASP A 194 -15.99 7.57 -24.40
CA ASP A 194 -15.06 8.49 -25.08
C ASP A 194 -13.63 8.40 -24.54
N LYS A 195 -13.48 8.17 -23.22
CA LYS A 195 -12.18 8.10 -22.50
C LYS A 195 -11.67 6.68 -22.29
N ARG A 196 -12.51 5.67 -22.58
CA ARG A 196 -12.12 4.28 -22.38
C ARG A 196 -10.88 3.91 -23.18
N ALA A 197 -9.85 3.44 -22.48
CA ALA A 197 -8.61 2.96 -23.07
C ALA A 197 -8.31 1.55 -22.58
N THR A 198 -7.82 0.71 -23.50
CA THR A 198 -7.40 -0.66 -23.22
C THR A 198 -5.90 -0.75 -23.32
N TYR A 199 -5.29 -1.35 -22.31
CA TYR A 199 -3.86 -1.60 -22.22
C TYR A 199 -3.58 -3.09 -22.17
N PHE A 200 -2.45 -3.49 -22.74
CA PHE A 200 -1.87 -4.82 -22.59
C PHE A 200 -0.49 -4.68 -21.99
N GLY A 201 -0.16 -5.51 -21.03
CA GLY A 201 1.08 -5.34 -20.30
C GLY A 201 1.65 -6.62 -19.72
N LEU A 202 2.88 -6.48 -19.25
CA LEU A 202 3.62 -7.49 -18.51
C LEU A 202 3.95 -6.94 -17.11
N ARG A 203 3.83 -7.78 -16.09
CA ARG A 203 4.23 -7.51 -14.72
C ARG A 203 5.21 -8.60 -14.27
N ARG A 204 6.27 -8.19 -13.60
CA ARG A 204 7.20 -9.07 -12.92
C ARG A 204 7.20 -8.76 -11.44
N SER A 205 6.95 -9.77 -10.60
CA SER A 205 7.11 -9.70 -9.15
C SER A 205 8.47 -10.26 -8.71
N PHE A 206 8.98 -9.83 -7.55
CA PHE A 206 10.25 -10.25 -6.97
C PHE A 206 10.28 -10.01 -5.45
#